data_634c0d4426d5b9f1114c4d90eea9d869
#
_entry.id   634c0d4426d5b9f1114c4d90eea9d869
#
_cell.length_a   1.000
_cell.length_b   1.000
_cell.length_c   1.000
_cell.angle_alpha   90.00
_cell.angle_beta   90.00
_cell.angle_gamma   90.00
#
_symmetry.space_group_name_H-M   'P 1'
#
loop_
_entity.id
_entity.type
_entity.pdbx_description
1 polymer ?
#
loop_
_entity_poly.entity_id
_entity_poly.type
_entity_poly.pdbx_seq_one_letter_code
_entity_poly.pdbx_strand_id
1 'polypeptide(L)' 'MHYERVRSDLQQAERTISMALRSNIDSETEKRALEESLNLVQQAVEKCRLAQAESIRETFSQGMSME' A
#
# COMPACT_ATOMS: atom_id res chain seq x y z
N MET A 1 12.57 -9.90 0.14
CA MET A 1 11.12 -9.75 0.01
C MET A 1 10.80 -8.87 -1.20
N HIS A 2 9.79 -9.22 -1.94
CA HIS A 2 9.44 -8.51 -3.18
C HIS A 2 8.41 -7.41 -2.92
N TYR A 3 8.88 -6.32 -2.35
CA TYR A 3 8.01 -5.18 -2.00
C TYR A 3 7.32 -4.57 -3.20
N GLU A 4 7.98 -4.59 -4.37
CA GLU A 4 7.39 -4.02 -5.57
C GLU A 4 6.11 -4.74 -5.96
N ARG A 5 6.12 -6.07 -5.89
CA ARG A 5 4.93 -6.85 -6.22
C ARG A 5 3.84 -6.65 -5.19
N VAL A 6 4.20 -6.66 -3.90
CA VAL A 6 3.23 -6.43 -2.82
C VAL A 6 2.60 -5.06 -2.99
N ARG A 7 3.41 -4.03 -3.23
CA ARG A 7 2.91 -2.67 -3.43
C ARG A 7 2.00 -2.59 -4.66
N SER A 8 2.39 -3.26 -5.75
CA SER A 8 1.59 -3.28 -6.97
C SER A 8 0.22 -3.92 -6.71
N ASP A 9 0.20 -5.04 -6.00
CA ASP A 9 -1.06 -5.72 -5.67
C ASP A 9 -1.93 -4.87 -4.75
N LEU A 10 -1.31 -4.17 -3.79
CA LEU A 10 -2.04 -3.27 -2.90
C LEU A 10 -2.61 -2.09 -3.66
N GLN A 11 -1.87 -1.55 -4.63
CA GLN A 11 -2.37 -0.45 -5.47
C GLN A 11 -3.52 -0.91 -6.35
N GLN A 12 -3.49 -2.15 -6.80
CA GLN A 12 -4.60 -2.73 -7.54
C GLN A 12 -5.84 -2.83 -6.66
N ALA A 13 -5.67 -3.28 -5.41
CA ALA A 13 -6.77 -3.34 -4.44
C ALA A 13 -7.32 -1.94 -4.17
N GLU A 14 -6.46 -0.94 -4.06
CA GLU A 14 -6.86 0.45 -3.87
C GLU A 14 -7.76 0.92 -5.02
N ARG A 15 -7.38 0.61 -6.25
CA ARG A 15 -8.18 0.97 -7.41
C ARG A 15 -9.52 0.26 -7.41
N THR A 16 -9.53 -1.01 -7.07
CA THR A 16 -10.75 -1.80 -7.02
C THR A 16 -11.71 -1.22 -5.98
N ILE A 17 -11.21 -0.87 -4.80
CA ILE A 17 -12.05 -0.27 -3.76
C ILE A 17 -12.56 1.10 -4.19
N SER A 18 -11.69 1.91 -4.79
CA SER A 18 -12.09 3.24 -5.28
C SER A 18 -13.19 3.14 -6.33
N MET A 19 -13.11 2.17 -7.22
CA MET A 19 -14.14 1.95 -8.23
C MET A 19 -15.45 1.52 -7.58
N ALA A 20 -15.37 0.65 -6.56
CA ALA A 20 -16.57 0.23 -5.82
C ALA A 20 -17.24 1.43 -5.14
N LEU A 21 -16.44 2.33 -4.58
CA LEU A 21 -16.97 3.53 -3.92
C LEU A 21 -17.65 4.50 -4.89
N ARG A 22 -17.24 4.47 -6.16
CA ARG A 22 -17.85 5.32 -7.20
C ARG A 22 -19.16 4.74 -7.72
N SER A 23 -19.41 3.47 -7.47
CA SER A 23 -20.66 2.86 -7.88
C SER A 23 -21.77 3.26 -6.89
N ASN A 24 -23.03 3.00 -7.27
CA ASN A 24 -24.17 3.28 -6.40
C ASN A 24 -24.18 2.31 -5.24
N ILE A 25 -23.81 2.78 -4.07
CA ILE A 25 -23.84 1.98 -2.84
C ILE A 25 -25.01 2.47 -2.00
N ASP A 26 -26.00 1.61 -1.82
CA ASP A 26 -27.20 1.97 -1.06
C ASP A 26 -27.01 1.87 0.44
N SER A 27 -26.07 1.07 0.89
CA SER A 27 -25.84 0.84 2.32
C SER A 27 -24.74 1.77 2.83
N GLU A 28 -25.09 2.59 3.80
CA GLU A 28 -24.13 3.47 4.47
C GLU A 28 -23.08 2.67 5.23
N THR A 29 -23.46 1.53 5.79
CA THR A 29 -22.54 0.64 6.48
C THR A 29 -21.48 0.08 5.53
N GLU A 30 -21.91 -0.36 4.34
CA GLU A 30 -20.99 -0.86 3.32
C GLU A 30 -20.05 0.25 2.83
N LYS A 31 -20.59 1.43 2.64
CA LYS A 31 -19.79 2.57 2.20
C LYS A 31 -18.69 2.88 3.18
N ARG A 32 -19.02 2.92 4.48
CA ARG A 32 -18.03 3.17 5.53
C ARG A 32 -16.97 2.06 5.58
N ALA A 33 -17.40 0.81 5.45
CA ALA A 33 -16.47 -0.31 5.45
C ALA A 33 -15.47 -0.19 4.30
N LEU A 34 -15.95 0.19 3.11
CA LEU A 34 -15.08 0.38 1.95
C LEU A 34 -14.14 1.57 2.13
N GLU A 35 -14.63 2.66 2.71
CA GLU A 35 -13.78 3.82 2.98
C GLU A 35 -12.67 3.48 3.98
N GLU A 36 -13.00 2.74 5.03
CA GLU A 36 -12.01 2.28 6.01
C GLU A 36 -11.01 1.32 5.37
N SER A 37 -11.50 0.41 4.53
CA SER A 37 -10.63 -0.53 3.82
C SER A 37 -9.67 0.20 2.90
N LEU A 38 -10.16 1.21 2.20
CA LEU A 38 -9.32 2.02 1.33
C LEU A 38 -8.21 2.71 2.13
N ASN A 39 -8.56 3.28 3.27
CA ASN A 39 -7.59 3.95 4.12
C ASN A 39 -6.51 2.96 4.61
N LEU A 40 -6.91 1.76 5.00
CA LEU A 40 -5.98 0.74 5.47
C LEU A 40 -5.05 0.27 4.35
N VAL A 41 -5.59 0.11 3.14
CA VAL A 41 -4.77 -0.28 1.98
C VAL A 41 -3.76 0.83 1.66
N GLN A 42 -4.18 2.09 1.70
CA GLN A 42 -3.28 3.22 1.47
C GLN A 42 -2.16 3.26 2.51
N GLN A 43 -2.48 2.98 3.76
CA GLN A 43 -1.47 2.89 4.82
C GLN A 43 -0.51 1.74 4.56
N ALA A 44 -1.02 0.60 4.09
CA ALA A 44 -0.19 -0.56 3.77
C ALA A 44 0.77 -0.24 2.63
N VAL A 45 0.30 0.44 1.59
CA VAL A 45 1.14 0.87 0.48
C VAL A 45 2.28 1.76 0.98
N GLU A 46 1.95 2.71 1.84
CA GLU A 46 2.94 3.63 2.39
C GLU A 46 3.97 2.90 3.23
N LYS A 47 3.54 1.93 4.04
CA LYS A 47 4.46 1.14 4.84
C LYS A 47 5.40 0.31 3.99
N CYS A 48 4.89 -0.27 2.89
CA CYS A 48 5.73 -1.02 1.95
C CYS A 48 6.76 -0.11 1.30
N ARG A 49 6.35 1.10 0.93
CA ARG A 49 7.26 2.07 0.33
C ARG A 49 8.39 2.44 1.29
N LEU A 50 8.04 2.69 2.55
CA LEU A 50 9.02 3.04 3.56
C LEU A 50 9.96 1.88 3.87
N ALA A 51 9.42 0.66 3.94
CA ALA A 51 10.23 -0.53 4.19
C ALA A 51 11.22 -0.77 3.06
N GLN A 52 10.77 -0.57 1.82
CA GLN A 52 11.64 -0.71 0.65
C GLN A 52 12.76 0.32 0.67
N ALA A 53 12.44 1.57 0.98
CA ALA A 53 13.42 2.63 1.07
C ALA A 53 14.45 2.35 2.17
N GLU A 54 14.00 1.84 3.31
CA GLU A 54 14.89 1.49 4.41
C GLU A 54 15.82 0.34 4.02
N SER A 55 15.31 -0.66 3.34
CA SER A 55 16.10 -1.79 2.87
C SER A 55 17.20 -1.33 1.91
N ILE A 56 16.86 -0.43 1.00
CA ILE A 56 17.84 0.13 0.06
C ILE A 56 18.91 0.91 0.81
N ARG A 57 18.50 1.71 1.79
CA ARG A 57 19.42 2.50 2.60
C ARG A 57 20.39 1.60 3.38
N GLU A 58 19.90 0.54 3.97
CA GLU A 58 20.72 -0.40 4.71
C GLU A 58 21.75 -1.07 3.81
N THR A 59 21.34 -1.50 2.64
CA THR A 59 22.23 -2.12 1.66
C THR A 59 23.33 -1.14 1.24
N PHE A 60 22.95 0.12 1.00
CA PHE A 60 23.88 1.15 0.60
C PHE A 60 24.89 1.46 1.70
N SER A 61 24.42 1.55 2.94
CA SER A 61 25.29 1.77 4.10
C SER A 61 26.29 0.65 4.29
N GLN A 62 25.84 -0.59 4.15
CA GLN A 62 26.71 -1.75 4.27
C GLN A 62 27.81 -1.75 3.20
N GLY A 63 27.43 -1.38 1.98
CA GLY A 63 28.39 -1.28 0.90
C GLY A 63 29.46 -0.25 1.19
N MET A 64 29.07 0.88 1.78
CA MET A 64 30.02 1.94 2.11
C MET A 64 30.92 1.55 3.26
N SER A 65 30.41 0.81 4.24
CA SER A 65 31.18 0.47 5.43
C SER A 65 32.21 -0.63 5.18
N MET A 66 32.16 -1.28 4.04
CA MET A 66 33.13 -2.32 3.71
C MET A 66 34.46 -1.77 3.15
N GLU A 67 34.52 -0.52 2.93
CA GLU A 67 35.77 0.11 2.52
C GLU A 67 36.69 0.36 3.70
#